data_3b9b39c82a3f008a4473755d4ee94068
#
_entry.id   3b9b39c82a3f008a4473755d4ee94068
#
_cell.length_a   1.000
_cell.length_b   1.000
_cell.length_c   1.000
_cell.angle_alpha   90.00
_cell.angle_beta   90.00
_cell.angle_gamma   90.00
#
_symmetry.space_group_name_H-M   'P 1'
#
loop_
_entity.id
_entity.type
_entity.pdbx_description
1 polymer ?
#
loop_
_entity_poly.entity_id
_entity_poly.type
_entity_poly.pdbx_seq_one_letter_code
_entity_poly.pdbx_strand_id
1 'polypeptide(L)'
;MVCLKLFQDTPLTRCHLPDILPVLLHAAAYGAPGSATLSLVILHGFLGSSGNWHTLARRFGEHRRVLVPDARNHGRSPHAAPHSYAAMAADVVALLDAHGLDRAAVLGHSMGGKTAMHLALTHPDRVERLIAVDAAPGRSPSAHAEVLETLAAVDLGATTSRADVETALAARLGDAGLRGWLLKSLLRTPEGGFRWALNVPVLQAALPEVGGALEPTLPPGWRPFAGPTLFVRGGRSRYISEADLPEIERLFPAAEVITVPDAGHWVHAEQPDALARIVEAFLA
;
A
#
# COMPACT_ATOMS: atom_id res chain seq x y z
N MET A 1 52.00 -1.52 39.64
CA MET A 1 51.01 -2.61 39.76
C MET A 1 49.70 -2.05 39.19
N VAL A 2 49.48 -2.32 37.87
CA VAL A 2 48.38 -1.76 37.10
C VAL A 2 47.28 -2.81 37.00
N CYS A 3 46.11 -2.48 37.52
CA CYS A 3 44.92 -3.36 37.48
C CYS A 3 44.14 -3.11 36.18
N LEU A 4 44.28 -4.01 35.21
CA LEU A 4 43.42 -4.09 34.03
C LEU A 4 42.04 -4.60 34.47
N LYS A 5 40.99 -3.77 34.35
CA LYS A 5 39.60 -4.24 34.40
C LYS A 5 39.15 -4.61 32.99
N LEU A 6 38.87 -5.91 32.87
CA LEU A 6 38.24 -6.54 31.73
C LEU A 6 36.82 -5.99 31.54
N PHE A 7 36.55 -5.43 30.34
CA PHE A 7 35.18 -5.23 29.87
C PHE A 7 34.63 -6.60 29.46
N GLN A 8 33.66 -7.09 30.21
CA GLN A 8 32.87 -8.27 29.84
C GLN A 8 31.90 -7.87 28.73
N ASP A 9 32.02 -8.56 27.61
CA ASP A 9 31.07 -8.52 26.49
C ASP A 9 29.68 -8.92 26.97
N THR A 10 28.78 -7.96 27.02
CA THR A 10 27.35 -8.24 27.17
C THR A 10 26.83 -8.61 25.77
N PRO A 11 26.30 -9.80 25.55
CA PRO A 11 25.72 -10.14 24.25
C PRO A 11 24.52 -9.20 24.00
N LEU A 12 24.60 -8.43 22.91
CA LEU A 12 23.47 -7.68 22.35
C LEU A 12 22.34 -8.69 22.15
N THR A 13 21.35 -8.66 23.03
CA THR A 13 20.07 -9.36 22.83
C THR A 13 19.51 -8.89 21.49
N ARG A 14 19.61 -9.75 20.47
CA ARG A 14 18.83 -9.59 19.24
C ARG A 14 17.37 -9.51 19.68
N CYS A 15 16.77 -8.33 19.59
CA CYS A 15 15.32 -8.19 19.58
C CYS A 15 14.82 -9.07 18.41
N HIS A 16 14.28 -10.22 18.72
CA HIS A 16 13.54 -11.03 17.76
C HIS A 16 12.28 -10.25 17.40
N LEU A 17 12.33 -9.47 16.32
CA LEU A 17 11.11 -9.21 15.57
C LEU A 17 10.60 -10.59 15.13
N PRO A 18 9.32 -10.90 15.29
CA PRO A 18 8.78 -12.16 14.79
C PRO A 18 9.20 -12.31 13.34
N ASP A 19 9.69 -13.50 12.94
CA ASP A 19 10.13 -13.78 11.58
C ASP A 19 8.94 -13.50 10.63
N ILE A 20 8.91 -12.30 10.06
CA ILE A 20 7.91 -11.92 9.05
C ILE A 20 8.33 -12.61 7.77
N LEU A 21 7.68 -13.74 7.47
CA LEU A 21 7.87 -14.41 6.19
C LEU A 21 7.17 -13.61 5.08
N PRO A 22 7.92 -13.17 4.06
CA PRO A 22 7.31 -12.53 2.90
C PRO A 22 6.46 -13.54 2.13
N VAL A 23 5.40 -13.04 1.49
CA VAL A 23 4.62 -13.83 0.54
C VAL A 23 4.92 -13.37 -0.88
N LEU A 24 4.93 -14.29 -1.83
CA LEU A 24 5.05 -13.93 -3.24
C LEU A 24 3.73 -13.36 -3.73
N LEU A 25 3.72 -12.06 -4.01
CA LEU A 25 2.54 -11.34 -4.46
C LEU A 25 2.18 -11.68 -5.91
N HIS A 26 0.88 -11.83 -6.19
CA HIS A 26 0.39 -11.79 -7.55
C HIS A 26 0.51 -10.37 -8.09
N ALA A 27 1.16 -10.17 -9.23
CA ALA A 27 1.34 -8.86 -9.86
C ALA A 27 0.90 -8.85 -11.31
N ALA A 28 0.13 -7.83 -11.70
CA ALA A 28 -0.07 -7.49 -13.11
C ALA A 28 1.15 -6.73 -13.62
N ALA A 29 1.64 -7.11 -14.80
CA ALA A 29 2.81 -6.49 -15.43
C ALA A 29 2.42 -5.77 -16.73
N TYR A 30 2.99 -4.59 -16.95
CA TYR A 30 2.80 -3.76 -18.13
C TYR A 30 4.17 -3.27 -18.64
N GLY A 31 4.25 -3.00 -19.93
CA GLY A 31 5.50 -2.59 -20.57
C GLY A 31 6.49 -3.75 -20.77
N ALA A 32 7.56 -3.49 -21.50
CA ALA A 32 8.56 -4.51 -21.84
C ALA A 32 9.53 -4.78 -20.67
N PRO A 33 9.83 -6.06 -20.36
CA PRO A 33 10.97 -6.39 -19.50
C PRO A 33 12.27 -5.89 -20.14
N GLY A 34 13.20 -5.38 -19.31
CA GLY A 34 14.52 -4.96 -19.81
C GLY A 34 14.58 -3.56 -20.41
N SER A 35 13.52 -2.74 -20.25
CA SER A 35 13.59 -1.31 -20.53
C SER A 35 14.77 -0.69 -19.76
N ALA A 36 15.58 0.14 -20.44
CA ALA A 36 16.65 0.90 -19.79
C ALA A 36 16.13 1.99 -18.83
N THR A 37 14.82 2.21 -18.83
CA THR A 37 14.17 3.17 -17.94
C THR A 37 13.85 2.54 -16.60
N LEU A 38 13.80 3.38 -15.57
CA LEU A 38 13.45 2.98 -14.20
C LEU A 38 12.09 2.26 -14.14
N SER A 39 12.09 1.03 -13.59
CA SER A 39 10.86 0.26 -13.37
C SER A 39 10.00 0.92 -12.29
N LEU A 40 8.67 0.80 -12.41
CA LEU A 40 7.69 1.34 -11.48
C LEU A 40 6.90 0.21 -10.80
N VAL A 41 6.83 0.22 -9.48
CA VAL A 41 5.91 -0.62 -8.70
C VAL A 41 4.77 0.26 -8.18
N ILE A 42 3.51 -0.17 -8.38
CA ILE A 42 2.32 0.57 -7.94
C ILE A 42 1.57 -0.24 -6.88
N LEU A 43 1.45 0.31 -5.68
CA LEU A 43 0.79 -0.30 -4.52
C LEU A 43 -0.60 0.32 -4.31
N HIS A 44 -1.63 -0.50 -4.33
CA HIS A 44 -3.02 -0.05 -4.13
C HIS A 44 -3.35 0.26 -2.67
N GLY A 45 -4.43 0.98 -2.44
CA GLY A 45 -4.96 1.31 -1.11
C GLY A 45 -5.72 0.14 -0.48
N PHE A 46 -6.07 0.31 0.80
CA PHE A 46 -6.81 -0.67 1.60
C PHE A 46 -8.11 -1.10 0.90
N LEU A 47 -8.44 -2.38 0.94
CA LEU A 47 -9.56 -3.03 0.26
C LEU A 47 -9.55 -2.94 -1.28
N GLY A 48 -8.47 -2.42 -1.88
CA GLY A 48 -8.27 -2.33 -3.32
C GLY A 48 -7.67 -3.58 -3.94
N SER A 49 -7.23 -3.44 -5.19
CA SER A 49 -6.51 -4.44 -5.94
C SER A 49 -5.69 -3.81 -7.07
N SER A 50 -4.84 -4.59 -7.72
CA SER A 50 -4.11 -4.21 -8.94
C SER A 50 -5.02 -3.66 -10.04
N GLY A 51 -6.26 -4.14 -10.11
CA GLY A 51 -7.26 -3.68 -11.08
C GLY A 51 -7.61 -2.20 -10.97
N ASN A 52 -7.45 -1.59 -9.81
CA ASN A 52 -7.72 -0.15 -9.61
C ASN A 52 -6.75 0.75 -10.41
N TRP A 53 -5.59 0.21 -10.77
CA TRP A 53 -4.52 0.94 -11.44
C TRP A 53 -4.37 0.59 -12.92
N HIS A 54 -5.20 -0.30 -13.46
CA HIS A 54 -5.07 -0.84 -14.82
C HIS A 54 -4.84 0.25 -15.89
N THR A 55 -5.67 1.28 -15.91
CA THR A 55 -5.60 2.35 -16.92
C THR A 55 -4.30 3.14 -16.84
N LEU A 56 -3.92 3.58 -15.62
CA LEU A 56 -2.70 4.32 -15.39
C LEU A 56 -1.45 3.45 -15.61
N ALA A 57 -1.48 2.20 -15.17
CA ALA A 57 -0.38 1.26 -15.37
C ALA A 57 -0.13 0.97 -16.85
N ARG A 58 -1.18 0.86 -17.67
CA ARG A 58 -1.04 0.76 -19.14
C ARG A 58 -0.35 1.99 -19.72
N ARG A 59 -0.77 3.19 -19.33
CA ARG A 59 -0.19 4.45 -19.80
C ARG A 59 1.30 4.54 -19.40
N PHE A 60 1.65 4.29 -18.14
CA PHE A 60 3.04 4.29 -17.71
C PHE A 60 3.87 3.18 -18.38
N GLY A 61 3.20 2.06 -18.71
CA GLY A 61 3.80 0.91 -19.39
C GLY A 61 4.24 1.18 -20.83
N GLU A 62 3.80 2.28 -21.45
CA GLU A 62 4.26 2.69 -22.78
C GLU A 62 5.77 3.07 -22.78
N HIS A 63 6.31 3.49 -21.63
CA HIS A 63 7.66 4.02 -21.51
C HIS A 63 8.56 3.26 -20.53
N ARG A 64 8.00 2.40 -19.68
CA ARG A 64 8.76 1.68 -18.64
C ARG A 64 8.08 0.38 -18.26
N ARG A 65 8.83 -0.51 -17.60
CA ARG A 65 8.23 -1.69 -16.96
C ARG A 65 7.43 -1.24 -15.72
N VAL A 66 6.17 -1.69 -15.61
CA VAL A 66 5.29 -1.41 -14.47
C VAL A 66 4.79 -2.71 -13.86
N LEU A 67 4.92 -2.85 -12.55
CA LEU A 67 4.38 -3.96 -11.77
C LEU A 67 3.30 -3.43 -10.83
N VAL A 68 2.13 -4.05 -10.84
CA VAL A 68 1.03 -3.69 -9.95
C VAL A 68 0.62 -4.94 -9.16
N PRO A 69 1.19 -5.17 -7.97
CA PRO A 69 0.81 -6.29 -7.14
C PRO A 69 -0.55 -6.07 -6.48
N ASP A 70 -1.27 -7.17 -6.23
CA ASP A 70 -2.25 -7.23 -5.17
C ASP A 70 -1.48 -7.38 -3.84
N ALA A 71 -1.78 -6.58 -2.82
CA ALA A 71 -1.17 -6.71 -1.50
C ALA A 71 -1.57 -8.04 -0.84
N ARG A 72 -0.78 -8.54 0.14
CA ARG A 72 -1.21 -9.68 0.96
C ARG A 72 -2.63 -9.47 1.47
N ASN A 73 -3.42 -10.52 1.56
CA ASN A 73 -4.82 -10.48 2.00
C ASN A 73 -5.79 -9.77 1.04
N HIS A 74 -5.34 -9.42 -0.18
CA HIS A 74 -6.16 -8.78 -1.21
C HIS A 74 -6.03 -9.50 -2.55
N GLY A 75 -7.09 -9.41 -3.36
CA GLY A 75 -7.08 -9.82 -4.75
C GLY A 75 -6.72 -11.30 -4.96
N ARG A 76 -5.65 -11.53 -5.70
CA ARG A 76 -5.11 -12.85 -6.04
C ARG A 76 -3.89 -13.24 -5.21
N SER A 77 -3.39 -12.30 -4.39
CA SER A 77 -2.25 -12.58 -3.53
C SER A 77 -2.61 -13.49 -2.35
N PRO A 78 -1.62 -14.19 -1.76
CA PRO A 78 -1.86 -15.08 -0.65
C PRO A 78 -2.50 -14.37 0.55
N HIS A 79 -3.34 -15.09 1.27
CA HIS A 79 -3.87 -14.69 2.56
C HIS A 79 -2.87 -15.11 3.64
N ALA A 80 -2.31 -14.16 4.39
CA ALA A 80 -1.30 -14.40 5.42
C ALA A 80 -1.33 -13.31 6.51
N ALA A 81 -1.19 -13.72 7.76
CA ALA A 81 -0.91 -12.83 8.87
C ALA A 81 0.61 -12.70 9.10
N PRO A 82 1.08 -11.58 9.66
CA PRO A 82 0.32 -10.36 9.93
C PRO A 82 0.05 -9.52 8.68
N HIS A 83 -0.91 -8.59 8.75
CA HIS A 83 -1.12 -7.55 7.75
C HIS A 83 -0.59 -6.23 8.32
N SER A 84 0.73 -6.08 8.27
CA SER A 84 1.48 -4.95 8.83
C SER A 84 2.30 -4.25 7.76
N TYR A 85 2.70 -2.99 8.00
CA TYR A 85 3.55 -2.26 7.06
C TYR A 85 4.90 -2.94 6.87
N ALA A 86 5.48 -3.50 7.93
CA ALA A 86 6.71 -4.27 7.84
C ALA A 86 6.55 -5.53 6.96
N ALA A 87 5.44 -6.26 7.11
CA ALA A 87 5.16 -7.45 6.33
C ALA A 87 4.91 -7.11 4.84
N MET A 88 4.14 -6.04 4.58
CA MET A 88 3.88 -5.58 3.21
C MET A 88 5.14 -5.05 2.53
N ALA A 89 6.03 -4.37 3.25
CA ALA A 89 7.32 -3.93 2.72
C ALA A 89 8.22 -5.13 2.36
N ALA A 90 8.28 -6.15 3.23
CA ALA A 90 9.02 -7.39 2.95
C ALA A 90 8.48 -8.12 1.70
N ASP A 91 7.16 -8.11 1.48
CA ASP A 91 6.56 -8.66 0.26
C ASP A 91 6.99 -7.91 -0.99
N VAL A 92 7.09 -6.57 -0.91
CA VAL A 92 7.56 -5.76 -2.04
C VAL A 92 9.03 -6.05 -2.35
N VAL A 93 9.88 -6.24 -1.33
CA VAL A 93 11.27 -6.68 -1.53
C VAL A 93 11.31 -8.02 -2.25
N ALA A 94 10.54 -9.01 -1.78
CA ALA A 94 10.46 -10.33 -2.43
C ALA A 94 9.91 -10.24 -3.87
N LEU A 95 8.97 -9.34 -4.14
CA LEU A 95 8.47 -9.07 -5.49
C LEU A 95 9.58 -8.53 -6.40
N LEU A 96 10.37 -7.56 -5.92
CA LEU A 96 11.50 -7.01 -6.66
C LEU A 96 12.51 -8.11 -7.00
N ASP A 97 12.89 -8.94 -6.01
CA ASP A 97 13.82 -10.06 -6.20
C ASP A 97 13.30 -11.06 -7.23
N ALA A 98 12.03 -11.46 -7.13
CA ALA A 98 11.40 -12.40 -8.07
C ALA A 98 11.34 -11.86 -9.51
N HIS A 99 11.38 -10.54 -9.68
CA HIS A 99 11.37 -9.88 -10.98
C HIS A 99 12.77 -9.42 -11.47
N GLY A 100 13.83 -9.74 -10.71
CA GLY A 100 15.22 -9.37 -11.02
C GLY A 100 15.44 -7.85 -10.98
N LEU A 101 14.78 -7.15 -10.08
CA LEU A 101 14.88 -5.71 -9.89
C LEU A 101 15.64 -5.42 -8.60
N ASP A 102 16.86 -4.88 -8.72
CA ASP A 102 17.62 -4.43 -7.55
C ASP A 102 16.93 -3.28 -6.85
N ARG A 103 16.34 -2.35 -7.61
CA ARG A 103 15.62 -1.18 -7.14
C ARG A 103 14.54 -0.73 -8.14
N ALA A 104 13.56 0.04 -7.66
CA ALA A 104 12.49 0.58 -8.50
C ALA A 104 12.00 1.94 -7.97
N ALA A 105 11.29 2.69 -8.82
CA ALA A 105 10.37 3.70 -8.32
C ALA A 105 9.17 3.00 -7.68
N VAL A 106 8.73 3.48 -6.52
CA VAL A 106 7.59 2.89 -5.81
C VAL A 106 6.52 3.97 -5.61
N LEU A 107 5.37 3.75 -6.22
CA LEU A 107 4.19 4.57 -6.07
C LEU A 107 3.18 3.82 -5.20
N GLY A 108 2.64 4.48 -4.18
CA GLY A 108 1.59 3.89 -3.36
C GLY A 108 0.46 4.86 -3.06
N HIS A 109 -0.77 4.36 -3.03
CA HIS A 109 -1.96 5.11 -2.64
C HIS A 109 -2.42 4.69 -1.25
N SER A 110 -2.70 5.65 -0.37
CA SER A 110 -3.28 5.39 0.96
C SER A 110 -2.43 4.36 1.74
N MET A 111 -2.96 3.18 2.11
CA MET A 111 -2.21 2.06 2.70
C MET A 111 -0.96 1.71 1.87
N GLY A 112 -1.10 1.62 0.54
CA GLY A 112 0.05 1.39 -0.36
C GLY A 112 1.09 2.51 -0.27
N GLY A 113 0.67 3.76 -0.05
CA GLY A 113 1.55 4.90 0.19
C GLY A 113 2.36 4.74 1.47
N LYS A 114 1.72 4.35 2.58
CA LYS A 114 2.44 4.04 3.84
C LYS A 114 3.34 2.82 3.71
N THR A 115 2.93 1.80 2.94
CA THR A 115 3.80 0.66 2.62
C THR A 115 5.05 1.09 1.85
N ALA A 116 4.89 1.96 0.86
CA ALA A 116 6.00 2.53 0.08
C ALA A 116 6.93 3.39 0.96
N MET A 117 6.37 4.21 1.85
CA MET A 117 7.14 4.98 2.84
C MET A 117 7.91 4.06 3.80
N HIS A 118 7.26 3.03 4.34
CA HIS A 118 7.92 2.05 5.23
C HIS A 118 9.08 1.36 4.50
N LEU A 119 8.88 0.93 3.25
CA LEU A 119 9.92 0.34 2.42
C LEU A 119 11.10 1.29 2.23
N ALA A 120 10.85 2.57 1.89
CA ALA A 120 11.89 3.56 1.69
C ALA A 120 12.70 3.85 2.97
N LEU A 121 12.06 3.86 4.14
CA LEU A 121 12.71 4.10 5.43
C LEU A 121 13.49 2.88 5.95
N THR A 122 13.12 1.65 5.55
CA THR A 122 13.75 0.41 6.04
C THR A 122 14.68 -0.25 5.02
N HIS A 123 14.43 -0.05 3.72
CA HIS A 123 15.20 -0.60 2.60
C HIS A 123 15.48 0.49 1.55
N PRO A 124 16.18 1.58 1.92
CA PRO A 124 16.37 2.74 1.04
C PRO A 124 17.12 2.41 -0.26
N ASP A 125 17.96 1.38 -0.25
CA ASP A 125 18.68 0.84 -1.41
C ASP A 125 17.77 0.18 -2.45
N ARG A 126 16.54 -0.22 -2.06
CA ARG A 126 15.56 -0.83 -2.96
C ARG A 126 14.62 0.19 -3.61
N VAL A 127 14.62 1.46 -3.15
CA VAL A 127 13.74 2.53 -3.63
C VAL A 127 14.57 3.61 -4.34
N GLU A 128 14.34 3.77 -5.64
CA GLU A 128 14.99 4.83 -6.43
C GLU A 128 14.28 6.17 -6.26
N ARG A 129 12.94 6.15 -6.36
CA ARG A 129 12.06 7.30 -6.18
C ARG A 129 10.80 6.84 -5.43
N LEU A 130 10.33 7.64 -4.50
CA LEU A 130 9.10 7.38 -3.74
C LEU A 130 7.98 8.32 -4.20
N ILE A 131 6.78 7.77 -4.44
CA ILE A 131 5.58 8.55 -4.74
C ILE A 131 4.45 8.10 -3.79
N ALA A 132 4.01 8.99 -2.92
CA ALA A 132 2.89 8.76 -2.00
C ALA A 132 1.65 9.52 -2.48
N VAL A 133 0.62 8.80 -2.89
CA VAL A 133 -0.64 9.39 -3.37
C VAL A 133 -1.65 9.38 -2.24
N ASP A 134 -1.99 10.56 -1.77
CA ASP A 134 -2.95 10.86 -0.70
C ASP A 134 -2.76 10.00 0.56
N ALA A 135 -1.52 9.95 1.03
CA ALA A 135 -1.10 9.27 2.25
C ALA A 135 -0.03 10.09 2.97
N ALA A 136 -0.23 10.39 4.25
CA ALA A 136 0.76 10.96 5.15
C ALA A 136 1.35 9.88 6.07
N PRO A 137 2.56 10.08 6.63
CA PRO A 137 3.15 9.16 7.60
C PRO A 137 2.38 9.11 8.93
N GLY A 138 1.66 10.16 9.28
CA GLY A 138 0.83 10.26 10.48
C GLY A 138 -0.40 9.34 10.48
N ARG A 139 -1.29 9.52 11.46
CA ARG A 139 -2.56 8.75 11.53
C ARG A 139 -3.48 9.11 10.37
N SER A 140 -4.11 8.10 9.78
CA SER A 140 -5.09 8.30 8.70
C SER A 140 -6.49 8.47 9.25
N PRO A 141 -7.36 9.29 8.62
CA PRO A 141 -8.79 9.28 8.91
C PRO A 141 -9.35 7.88 8.67
N SER A 142 -9.95 7.25 9.67
CA SER A 142 -10.43 5.87 9.57
C SER A 142 -11.93 5.82 9.37
N ALA A 143 -12.38 5.24 8.24
CA ALA A 143 -13.77 4.88 7.99
C ALA A 143 -13.94 3.37 7.65
N HIS A 144 -12.90 2.56 7.89
CA HIS A 144 -12.89 1.19 7.37
C HIS A 144 -13.52 0.14 8.30
N ALA A 145 -13.73 0.47 9.59
CA ALA A 145 -14.29 -0.47 10.55
C ALA A 145 -15.70 -0.93 10.15
N GLU A 146 -16.60 0.03 9.87
CA GLU A 146 -17.98 -0.26 9.43
C GLU A 146 -18.02 -1.08 8.13
N VAL A 147 -17.13 -0.76 7.19
CA VAL A 147 -17.03 -1.50 5.92
C VAL A 147 -16.65 -2.96 6.17
N LEU A 148 -15.61 -3.20 6.96
CA LEU A 148 -15.16 -4.57 7.26
C LEU A 148 -16.19 -5.34 8.10
N GLU A 149 -16.84 -4.70 9.06
CA GLU A 149 -17.93 -5.31 9.82
C GLU A 149 -19.09 -5.70 8.89
N THR A 150 -19.42 -4.85 7.92
CA THR A 150 -20.44 -5.15 6.92
C THR A 150 -20.03 -6.32 6.03
N LEU A 151 -18.80 -6.34 5.53
CA LEU A 151 -18.29 -7.47 4.72
C LEU A 151 -18.33 -8.79 5.50
N ALA A 152 -17.96 -8.74 6.79
CA ALA A 152 -17.98 -9.93 7.68
C ALA A 152 -19.38 -10.42 7.97
N ALA A 153 -20.38 -9.52 7.99
CA ALA A 153 -21.77 -9.85 8.28
C ALA A 153 -22.53 -10.43 7.08
N VAL A 154 -21.99 -10.33 5.85
CA VAL A 154 -22.65 -10.93 4.67
C VAL A 154 -22.47 -12.44 4.70
N ASP A 155 -23.58 -13.17 4.84
CA ASP A 155 -23.59 -14.62 4.71
C ASP A 155 -23.51 -15.03 3.24
N LEU A 156 -22.28 -15.21 2.76
CA LEU A 156 -22.02 -15.64 1.38
C LEU A 156 -22.51 -17.06 1.09
N GLY A 157 -22.74 -17.90 2.11
CA GLY A 157 -23.29 -19.24 1.96
C GLY A 157 -24.79 -19.23 1.63
N ALA A 158 -25.51 -18.22 2.12
CA ALA A 158 -26.95 -18.03 1.83
C ALA A 158 -27.22 -17.22 0.55
N THR A 159 -26.18 -16.57 -0.04
CA THR A 159 -26.36 -15.75 -1.25
C THR A 159 -26.22 -16.59 -2.52
N THR A 160 -27.12 -16.41 -3.46
CA THR A 160 -27.15 -17.16 -4.74
C THR A 160 -26.75 -16.30 -5.93
N SER A 161 -26.80 -14.97 -5.77
CA SER A 161 -26.47 -14.01 -6.82
C SER A 161 -25.63 -12.84 -6.30
N ARG A 162 -24.97 -12.15 -7.22
CA ARG A 162 -24.28 -10.87 -6.91
C ARG A 162 -25.27 -9.81 -6.41
N ALA A 163 -26.53 -9.85 -6.87
CA ALA A 163 -27.57 -8.94 -6.45
C ALA A 163 -27.97 -9.16 -4.98
N ASP A 164 -27.97 -10.42 -4.51
CA ASP A 164 -28.23 -10.73 -3.09
C ASP A 164 -27.14 -10.11 -2.21
N VAL A 165 -25.87 -10.21 -2.63
CA VAL A 165 -24.75 -9.60 -1.92
C VAL A 165 -24.87 -8.06 -1.92
N GLU A 166 -25.21 -7.45 -3.07
CA GLU A 166 -25.48 -6.01 -3.15
C GLU A 166 -26.58 -5.59 -2.17
N THR A 167 -27.67 -6.33 -2.09
CA THR A 167 -28.77 -6.06 -1.18
C THR A 167 -28.33 -6.16 0.28
N ALA A 168 -27.52 -7.16 0.63
CA ALA A 168 -26.98 -7.32 1.97
C ALA A 168 -26.05 -6.15 2.35
N LEU A 169 -25.21 -5.70 1.42
CA LEU A 169 -24.35 -4.53 1.63
C LEU A 169 -25.18 -3.25 1.79
N ALA A 170 -26.24 -3.08 0.98
CA ALA A 170 -27.10 -1.89 0.99
C ALA A 170 -27.86 -1.70 2.32
N ALA A 171 -28.07 -2.76 3.05
CA ALA A 171 -28.70 -2.70 4.38
C ALA A 171 -27.86 -1.90 5.41
N ARG A 172 -26.56 -1.75 5.19
CA ARG A 172 -25.62 -1.10 6.13
C ARG A 172 -24.80 0.04 5.50
N LEU A 173 -24.52 -0.04 4.21
CA LEU A 173 -23.70 0.94 3.48
C LEU A 173 -24.60 1.73 2.50
N GLY A 174 -24.86 2.99 2.79
CA GLY A 174 -25.73 3.84 1.97
C GLY A 174 -25.15 4.23 0.61
N ASP A 175 -23.80 4.34 0.50
CA ASP A 175 -23.11 4.77 -0.71
C ASP A 175 -23.06 3.66 -1.77
N ALA A 176 -23.78 3.85 -2.88
CA ALA A 176 -23.83 2.89 -3.98
C ALA A 176 -22.47 2.76 -4.72
N GLY A 177 -21.71 3.84 -4.81
CA GLY A 177 -20.36 3.83 -5.42
C GLY A 177 -19.40 2.96 -4.61
N LEU A 178 -19.40 3.11 -3.28
CA LEU A 178 -18.62 2.28 -2.36
C LEU A 178 -19.03 0.80 -2.48
N ARG A 179 -20.33 0.49 -2.48
CA ARG A 179 -20.80 -0.90 -2.65
C ARG A 179 -20.34 -1.50 -3.99
N GLY A 180 -20.52 -0.77 -5.09
CA GLY A 180 -20.08 -1.21 -6.41
C GLY A 180 -18.57 -1.46 -6.48
N TRP A 181 -17.78 -0.65 -5.75
CA TRP A 181 -16.34 -0.83 -5.62
C TRP A 181 -16.00 -2.09 -4.78
N LEU A 182 -16.63 -2.29 -3.63
CA LEU A 182 -16.43 -3.47 -2.79
C LEU A 182 -16.80 -4.77 -3.52
N LEU A 183 -17.88 -4.76 -4.29
CA LEU A 183 -18.32 -5.90 -5.09
C LEU A 183 -17.28 -6.34 -6.14
N LYS A 184 -16.30 -5.50 -6.53
CA LYS A 184 -15.19 -5.95 -7.39
C LYS A 184 -14.32 -7.00 -6.70
N SER A 185 -14.31 -7.04 -5.37
CA SER A 185 -13.62 -8.07 -4.58
C SER A 185 -14.43 -9.36 -4.38
N LEU A 186 -15.68 -9.40 -4.86
CA LEU A 186 -16.51 -10.61 -4.80
C LEU A 186 -16.17 -11.56 -5.94
N LEU A 187 -15.68 -12.74 -5.61
CA LEU A 187 -15.28 -13.77 -6.57
C LEU A 187 -16.26 -14.95 -6.51
N ARG A 188 -16.51 -15.58 -7.67
CA ARG A 188 -17.19 -16.88 -7.72
C ARG A 188 -16.22 -17.98 -7.30
N THR A 189 -16.74 -18.96 -6.55
CA THR A 189 -16.02 -20.18 -6.25
C THR A 189 -16.28 -21.23 -7.34
N PRO A 190 -15.42 -22.25 -7.51
CA PRO A 190 -15.63 -23.33 -8.46
C PRO A 190 -16.97 -24.08 -8.25
N GLU A 191 -17.44 -24.12 -7.00
CA GLU A 191 -18.70 -24.76 -6.58
C GLU A 191 -19.95 -23.90 -6.89
N GLY A 192 -19.76 -22.70 -7.46
CA GLY A 192 -20.83 -21.78 -7.86
C GLY A 192 -21.26 -20.78 -6.79
N GLY A 193 -20.69 -20.83 -5.58
CA GLY A 193 -20.89 -19.86 -4.51
C GLY A 193 -20.05 -18.59 -4.69
N PHE A 194 -19.93 -17.82 -3.59
CA PHE A 194 -19.14 -16.59 -3.56
C PHE A 194 -18.12 -16.61 -2.41
N ARG A 195 -17.04 -15.87 -2.60
CA ARG A 195 -16.08 -15.54 -1.56
C ARG A 195 -15.54 -14.12 -1.76
N TRP A 196 -15.11 -13.48 -0.70
CA TRP A 196 -14.31 -12.26 -0.83
C TRP A 196 -12.88 -12.58 -1.27
N ALA A 197 -12.32 -11.75 -2.15
CA ALA A 197 -10.88 -11.73 -2.44
C ALA A 197 -10.08 -11.03 -1.33
N LEU A 198 -10.74 -10.68 -0.24
CA LEU A 198 -10.22 -10.00 0.94
C LEU A 198 -10.22 -10.98 2.11
N ASN A 199 -9.12 -11.03 2.86
CA ASN A 199 -9.05 -11.75 4.14
C ASN A 199 -9.65 -10.88 5.24
N VAL A 200 -10.98 -10.77 5.26
CA VAL A 200 -11.69 -9.86 6.15
C VAL A 200 -11.27 -9.97 7.62
N PRO A 201 -11.14 -11.17 8.23
CA PRO A 201 -10.72 -11.29 9.62
C PRO A 201 -9.34 -10.70 9.91
N VAL A 202 -8.36 -10.97 9.03
CA VAL A 202 -6.99 -10.44 9.21
C VAL A 202 -6.95 -8.94 8.99
N LEU A 203 -7.73 -8.42 8.02
CA LEU A 203 -7.81 -6.99 7.75
C LEU A 203 -8.50 -6.22 8.89
N GLN A 204 -9.52 -6.82 9.55
CA GLN A 204 -10.13 -6.24 10.74
C GLN A 204 -9.12 -6.13 11.90
N ALA A 205 -8.36 -7.19 12.15
CA ALA A 205 -7.34 -7.19 13.19
C ALA A 205 -6.22 -6.17 12.92
N ALA A 206 -5.95 -5.86 11.65
CA ALA A 206 -4.90 -4.93 11.23
C ALA A 206 -5.32 -3.43 11.25
N LEU A 207 -6.59 -3.11 11.42
CA LEU A 207 -7.08 -1.72 11.37
C LEU A 207 -6.32 -0.73 12.26
N PRO A 208 -5.96 -1.06 13.52
CA PRO A 208 -5.22 -0.15 14.38
C PRO A 208 -3.86 0.26 13.78
N GLU A 209 -3.16 -0.67 13.14
CA GLU A 209 -1.86 -0.39 12.50
C GLU A 209 -2.04 0.32 11.16
N VAL A 210 -2.93 -0.15 10.30
CA VAL A 210 -3.18 0.45 8.97
C VAL A 210 -3.64 1.91 9.09
N GLY A 211 -4.49 2.23 10.07
CA GLY A 211 -4.92 3.58 10.38
C GLY A 211 -3.93 4.38 11.26
N GLY A 212 -2.94 3.71 11.84
CA GLY A 212 -1.97 4.28 12.76
C GLY A 212 -0.92 5.17 12.10
N ALA A 213 -0.08 5.82 12.91
CA ALA A 213 1.13 6.48 12.45
C ALA A 213 2.19 5.45 12.04
N LEU A 214 3.05 5.81 11.09
CA LEU A 214 4.05 4.91 10.52
C LEU A 214 5.24 4.68 11.46
N GLU A 215 5.70 5.75 12.12
CA GLU A 215 6.96 5.70 12.90
C GLU A 215 7.02 4.58 13.96
N PRO A 216 5.94 4.30 14.73
CA PRO A 216 5.96 3.20 15.70
C PRO A 216 6.14 1.80 15.07
N THR A 217 5.96 1.67 13.76
CA THR A 217 6.14 0.39 13.04
C THR A 217 7.56 0.19 12.51
N LEU A 218 8.41 1.23 12.60
CA LEU A 218 9.77 1.20 12.08
C LEU A 218 10.71 0.48 13.06
N PRO A 219 11.67 -0.31 12.54
CA PRO A 219 12.65 -1.00 13.39
C PRO A 219 13.64 -0.01 14.02
N PRO A 220 14.29 -0.37 15.14
CA PRO A 220 15.36 0.44 15.70
C PRO A 220 16.46 0.74 14.68
N GLY A 221 16.94 1.99 14.66
CA GLY A 221 18.03 2.40 13.77
C GLY A 221 17.59 2.82 12.36
N TRP A 222 16.27 2.90 12.09
CA TRP A 222 15.78 3.51 10.84
C TRP A 222 16.31 4.95 10.67
N ARG A 223 16.35 5.42 9.44
CA ARG A 223 16.81 6.77 9.10
C ARG A 223 15.85 7.42 8.10
N PRO A 224 15.81 8.77 8.05
CA PRO A 224 15.11 9.50 7.00
C PRO A 224 15.55 9.03 5.61
N PHE A 225 14.60 8.92 4.68
CA PHE A 225 14.89 8.59 3.31
C PHE A 225 15.26 9.86 2.53
N ALA A 226 16.50 9.98 2.12
CA ALA A 226 17.03 11.13 1.40
C ALA A 226 16.82 11.07 -0.13
N GLY A 227 16.27 9.99 -0.65
CA GLY A 227 15.97 9.86 -2.09
C GLY A 227 14.83 10.76 -2.55
N PRO A 228 14.71 11.00 -3.86
CA PRO A 228 13.63 11.80 -4.44
C PRO A 228 12.26 11.29 -3.99
N THR A 229 11.43 12.18 -3.45
CA THR A 229 10.13 11.82 -2.87
C THR A 229 9.07 12.81 -3.33
N LEU A 230 7.92 12.30 -3.74
CA LEU A 230 6.77 13.08 -4.16
C LEU A 230 5.53 12.68 -3.35
N PHE A 231 4.90 13.65 -2.71
CA PHE A 231 3.57 13.51 -2.14
C PHE A 231 2.54 14.16 -3.06
N VAL A 232 1.52 13.41 -3.50
CA VAL A 232 0.40 13.94 -4.28
C VAL A 232 -0.82 13.99 -3.39
N ARG A 233 -1.28 15.19 -3.06
CA ARG A 233 -2.42 15.45 -2.18
C ARG A 233 -3.69 15.72 -2.99
N GLY A 234 -4.81 15.08 -2.65
CA GLY A 234 -6.13 15.49 -3.11
C GLY A 234 -6.58 16.76 -2.42
N GLY A 235 -6.95 17.81 -3.17
CA GLY A 235 -7.30 19.11 -2.60
C GLY A 235 -8.58 19.10 -1.76
N ARG A 236 -9.45 18.10 -1.95
CA ARG A 236 -10.68 17.88 -1.17
C ARG A 236 -10.51 16.76 -0.13
N SER A 237 -9.31 16.17 -0.05
CA SER A 237 -8.99 15.09 0.90
C SER A 237 -8.48 15.64 2.23
N ARG A 238 -8.59 14.80 3.28
CA ARG A 238 -8.04 15.08 4.61
C ARG A 238 -6.89 14.14 4.99
N TYR A 239 -6.38 13.35 4.03
CA TYR A 239 -5.31 12.37 4.29
C TYR A 239 -3.90 12.99 4.35
N ILE A 240 -3.72 14.16 3.72
CA ILE A 240 -2.53 15.00 3.89
C ILE A 240 -3.02 16.41 4.22
N SER A 241 -2.69 16.90 5.39
CA SER A 241 -3.00 18.25 5.89
C SER A 241 -1.73 19.07 6.08
N GLU A 242 -1.87 20.36 6.33
CA GLU A 242 -0.71 21.23 6.68
C GLU A 242 0.01 20.75 7.97
N ALA A 243 -0.73 20.11 8.90
CA ALA A 243 -0.16 19.56 10.12
C ALA A 243 0.77 18.37 9.88
N ASP A 244 0.66 17.70 8.74
CA ASP A 244 1.49 16.54 8.38
C ASP A 244 2.81 16.95 7.74
N LEU A 245 2.93 18.18 7.21
CA LEU A 245 4.11 18.65 6.48
C LEU A 245 5.41 18.58 7.28
N PRO A 246 5.46 18.96 8.59
CA PRO A 246 6.70 18.85 9.37
C PRO A 246 7.17 17.40 9.54
N GLU A 247 6.25 16.44 9.68
CA GLU A 247 6.61 15.01 9.77
C GLU A 247 7.07 14.48 8.41
N ILE A 248 6.43 14.89 7.32
CA ILE A 248 6.85 14.56 5.96
C ILE A 248 8.27 15.03 5.71
N GLU A 249 8.58 16.31 6.00
CA GLU A 249 9.93 16.88 5.83
C GLU A 249 10.98 16.17 6.70
N ARG A 250 10.63 15.82 7.94
CA ARG A 250 11.53 15.11 8.86
C ARG A 250 11.88 13.70 8.36
N LEU A 251 10.89 12.96 7.83
CA LEU A 251 11.08 11.59 7.37
C LEU A 251 11.61 11.51 5.93
N PHE A 252 11.28 12.48 5.11
CA PHE A 252 11.59 12.56 3.68
C PHE A 252 12.11 13.96 3.32
N PRO A 253 13.35 14.32 3.69
CA PRO A 253 13.87 15.69 3.53
C PRO A 253 13.97 16.18 2.07
N ALA A 254 13.88 15.29 1.08
CA ALA A 254 13.82 15.62 -0.35
C ALA A 254 12.38 15.57 -0.90
N ALA A 255 11.36 15.66 -0.04
CA ALA A 255 9.98 15.57 -0.45
C ALA A 255 9.47 16.86 -1.10
N GLU A 256 8.76 16.68 -2.22
CA GLU A 256 7.90 17.69 -2.83
C GLU A 256 6.43 17.32 -2.57
N VAL A 257 5.58 18.32 -2.34
CA VAL A 257 4.13 18.11 -2.15
C VAL A 257 3.37 18.84 -3.25
N ILE A 258 2.63 18.09 -4.07
CA ILE A 258 1.78 18.63 -5.14
C ILE A 258 0.31 18.38 -4.80
N THR A 259 -0.52 19.41 -4.89
CA THR A 259 -1.97 19.31 -4.68
C THR A 259 -2.70 19.20 -6.01
N VAL A 260 -3.61 18.23 -6.12
CA VAL A 260 -4.59 18.12 -7.21
C VAL A 260 -5.92 18.71 -6.71
N PRO A 261 -6.29 19.95 -7.08
CA PRO A 261 -7.34 20.71 -6.41
C PRO A 261 -8.71 20.02 -6.38
N ASP A 262 -9.09 19.40 -7.50
CA ASP A 262 -10.41 18.79 -7.71
C ASP A 262 -10.47 17.29 -7.38
N ALA A 263 -9.45 16.75 -6.71
CA ALA A 263 -9.44 15.37 -6.28
C ALA A 263 -9.78 15.23 -4.79
N GLY A 264 -10.53 14.18 -4.47
CA GLY A 264 -10.68 13.64 -3.12
C GLY A 264 -9.59 12.60 -2.83
N HIS A 265 -9.92 11.63 -1.98
CA HIS A 265 -8.97 10.57 -1.60
C HIS A 265 -8.56 9.65 -2.76
N TRP A 266 -9.43 9.40 -3.71
CA TRP A 266 -9.15 8.53 -4.87
C TRP A 266 -8.61 9.33 -6.06
N VAL A 267 -7.48 10.03 -5.87
CA VAL A 267 -6.85 10.90 -6.90
C VAL A 267 -6.68 10.17 -8.24
N HIS A 268 -6.28 8.90 -8.20
CA HIS A 268 -6.07 8.04 -9.37
C HIS A 268 -7.37 7.70 -10.14
N ALA A 269 -8.52 7.81 -9.50
CA ALA A 269 -9.82 7.56 -10.11
C ALA A 269 -10.56 8.86 -10.46
N GLU A 270 -10.42 9.90 -9.64
CA GLU A 270 -11.11 11.18 -9.81
C GLU A 270 -10.39 12.11 -10.79
N GLN A 271 -9.05 12.09 -10.80
CA GLN A 271 -8.23 12.96 -11.66
C GLN A 271 -7.05 12.17 -12.29
N PRO A 272 -7.32 11.08 -13.05
CA PRO A 272 -6.29 10.18 -13.57
C PRO A 272 -5.26 10.87 -14.47
N ASP A 273 -5.70 11.80 -15.33
CA ASP A 273 -4.81 12.50 -16.24
C ASP A 273 -3.90 13.50 -15.53
N ALA A 274 -4.39 14.18 -14.50
CA ALA A 274 -3.57 15.06 -13.68
C ALA A 274 -2.51 14.26 -12.93
N LEU A 275 -2.89 13.16 -12.27
CA LEU A 275 -1.97 12.27 -11.60
C LEU A 275 -0.92 11.71 -12.57
N ALA A 276 -1.35 11.26 -13.75
CA ALA A 276 -0.42 10.71 -14.74
C ALA A 276 0.66 11.72 -15.14
N ARG A 277 0.28 12.95 -15.49
CA ARG A 277 1.25 14.01 -15.85
C ARG A 277 2.24 14.31 -14.72
N ILE A 278 1.76 14.37 -13.46
CA ILE A 278 2.60 14.62 -12.30
C ILE A 278 3.62 13.48 -12.11
N VAL A 279 3.15 12.23 -12.18
CA VAL A 279 3.99 11.04 -12.02
C VAL A 279 5.00 10.93 -13.16
N GLU A 280 4.57 11.14 -14.42
CA GLU A 280 5.46 11.09 -15.59
C GLU A 280 6.57 12.15 -15.49
N ALA A 281 6.23 13.38 -15.10
CA ALA A 281 7.21 14.45 -14.89
C ALA A 281 8.22 14.14 -13.78
N PHE A 282 7.76 13.55 -12.68
CA PHE A 282 8.65 13.17 -11.57
C PHE A 282 9.53 11.97 -11.90
N LEU A 283 9.10 11.08 -12.80
CA LEU A 283 9.84 9.88 -13.22
C LEU A 283 10.73 10.11 -14.46
N ALA A 284 10.66 11.27 -15.08
CA ALA A 284 11.58 11.67 -16.16
C ALA A 284 12.99 11.90 -15.60
#